data_a04542f209c89823c6274be5897f6834
#
_entry.id   a04542f209c89823c6274be5897f6834
#
_cell.length_a   1.000
_cell.length_b   1.000
_cell.length_c   1.000
_cell.angle_alpha   90.00
_cell.angle_beta   90.00
_cell.angle_gamma   90.00
#
_symmetry.space_group_name_H-M   'P 1'
#
loop_
_entity.id
_entity.type
_entity.pdbx_description
1 polymer ?
#
loop_
_entity_poly.entity_id
_entity_poly.type
_entity_poly.pdbx_seq_one_letter_code
_entity_poly.pdbx_strand_id
1 'polypeptide(L)'
;MGTWVQDVAQSWLMLSLTKSPLPVAMLTTFFSIPTFLLMLPSGVLADRYDRRKILLVAQSWAAFVAAVIAIIAWRGRASPAWLLAGSAAFGVGTALTAPAWQSLLPDLVSRREMAEAITLNSVAFNIARATGPALGGLIIAWSGPAAAFAINALSFLAVIEVLRRFPHIRRISEQPRGHAAEPVLRATAEAFVHVWRSPKHRALMIPGTAFALAAASVPALLAVFAERTLHTSERGYGILVGALGVGAIAGGVYARRLRLRWSPRAMICGAMIMYAAAVALASTTQALVIAALLLAPAGFGWVLSLSTLNTLIQLSTPRWIMSRVVALYNVLFFACWAFGASVGGEIARRSGVPFTMLLAGVGTLVAALITACLPLPSFDERAPETTETPMPISVR
;
A
#
# COMPACT_ATOMS: atom_id res chain seq x y z
N MET A 1 -1.85 -13.19 2.93
CA MET A 1 -2.51 -13.80 1.75
C MET A 1 -4.00 -13.50 1.72
N GLY A 2 -4.75 -13.78 2.79
CA GLY A 2 -6.21 -13.61 2.80
C GLY A 2 -6.71 -12.25 2.34
N THR A 3 -6.08 -11.16 2.75
CA THR A 3 -6.45 -9.80 2.31
C THR A 3 -6.35 -9.64 0.79
N TRP A 4 -5.28 -10.16 0.16
CA TRP A 4 -5.12 -10.10 -1.30
C TRP A 4 -6.16 -10.95 -2.05
N VAL A 5 -6.51 -12.12 -1.48
CA VAL A 5 -7.62 -12.95 -1.98
C VAL A 5 -8.93 -12.19 -1.94
N GLN A 6 -9.19 -11.49 -0.83
CA GLN A 6 -10.40 -10.69 -0.65
C GLN A 6 -10.45 -9.50 -1.61
N ASP A 7 -9.34 -8.79 -1.84
CA ASP A 7 -9.30 -7.63 -2.74
C ASP A 7 -9.72 -8.03 -4.16
N VAL A 8 -9.25 -9.20 -4.62
CA VAL A 8 -9.65 -9.77 -5.92
C VAL A 8 -11.15 -10.09 -5.93
N ALA A 9 -11.65 -10.75 -4.87
CA ALA A 9 -13.06 -11.12 -4.76
C ALA A 9 -13.98 -9.90 -4.72
N GLN A 10 -13.58 -8.87 -3.98
CA GLN A 10 -14.35 -7.65 -3.81
C GLN A 10 -14.44 -6.84 -5.11
N SER A 11 -13.31 -6.71 -5.83
CA SER A 11 -13.26 -6.03 -7.12
C SER A 11 -14.10 -6.75 -8.17
N TRP A 12 -14.00 -8.08 -8.25
CA TRP A 12 -14.75 -8.89 -9.18
C TRP A 12 -16.26 -8.89 -8.88
N LEU A 13 -16.63 -9.05 -7.59
CA LEU A 13 -18.04 -9.00 -7.18
C LEU A 13 -18.66 -7.62 -7.43
N MET A 14 -17.93 -6.52 -7.15
CA MET A 14 -18.41 -5.17 -7.47
C MET A 14 -18.66 -5.01 -8.96
N LEU A 15 -17.76 -5.53 -9.79
CA LEU A 15 -17.90 -5.47 -11.25
C LEU A 15 -19.12 -6.25 -11.73
N SER A 16 -19.34 -7.46 -11.22
CA SER A 16 -20.52 -8.28 -11.57
C SER A 16 -21.85 -7.63 -11.19
N LEU A 17 -21.88 -6.88 -10.07
CA LEU A 17 -23.08 -6.19 -9.60
C LEU A 17 -23.38 -4.89 -10.36
N THR A 18 -22.35 -4.13 -10.73
CA THR A 18 -22.55 -2.77 -11.25
C THR A 18 -22.26 -2.65 -12.73
N LYS A 19 -21.47 -3.56 -13.29
CA LYS A 19 -20.96 -3.48 -14.66
C LYS A 19 -20.40 -2.08 -14.99
N SER A 20 -19.80 -1.40 -14.00
CA SER A 20 -19.29 -0.03 -14.14
C SER A 20 -17.90 0.12 -13.55
N PRO A 21 -16.97 0.82 -14.24
CA PRO A 21 -15.61 1.02 -13.74
C PRO A 21 -15.55 1.87 -12.47
N LEU A 22 -16.39 2.88 -12.35
CA LEU A 22 -16.35 3.83 -11.24
C LEU A 22 -16.58 3.17 -9.87
N PRO A 23 -17.64 2.37 -9.63
CA PRO A 23 -17.82 1.71 -8.34
C PRO A 23 -16.67 0.75 -7.98
N VAL A 24 -16.05 0.08 -8.97
CA VAL A 24 -14.88 -0.77 -8.75
C VAL A 24 -13.69 0.05 -8.27
N ALA A 25 -13.40 1.17 -8.92
CA ALA A 25 -12.34 2.09 -8.50
C ALA A 25 -12.62 2.73 -7.13
N MET A 26 -13.90 3.01 -6.80
CA MET A 26 -14.32 3.53 -5.50
C MET A 26 -14.01 2.57 -4.34
N LEU A 27 -13.87 1.26 -4.54
CA LEU A 27 -13.40 0.34 -3.50
C LEU A 27 -12.05 0.79 -2.94
N THR A 28 -11.11 1.11 -3.82
CA THR A 28 -9.79 1.62 -3.44
C THR A 28 -9.88 2.95 -2.70
N THR A 29 -10.76 3.84 -3.14
CA THR A 29 -10.99 5.15 -2.52
C THR A 29 -11.55 4.99 -1.11
N PHE A 30 -12.62 4.19 -0.96
CA PHE A 30 -13.26 3.95 0.34
C PHE A 30 -12.35 3.22 1.32
N PHE A 31 -11.45 2.36 0.85
CA PHE A 31 -10.39 1.77 1.68
C PHE A 31 -9.36 2.83 2.12
N SER A 32 -8.91 3.67 1.19
CA SER A 32 -7.81 4.61 1.42
C SER A 32 -8.20 5.78 2.32
N ILE A 33 -9.44 6.30 2.21
CA ILE A 33 -9.90 7.45 3.01
C ILE A 33 -9.77 7.20 4.52
N PRO A 34 -10.36 6.15 5.11
CA PRO A 34 -10.19 5.89 6.54
C PRO A 34 -8.73 5.58 6.90
N THR A 35 -8.01 4.92 5.98
CA THR A 35 -6.59 4.57 6.19
C THR A 35 -5.76 5.84 6.41
N PHE A 36 -5.83 6.83 5.53
CA PHE A 36 -5.03 8.03 5.69
C PHE A 36 -5.52 8.93 6.83
N LEU A 37 -6.84 9.03 7.06
CA LEU A 37 -7.40 9.84 8.14
C LEU A 37 -7.00 9.32 9.53
N LEU A 38 -6.97 7.99 9.68
CA LEU A 38 -6.71 7.34 10.96
C LEU A 38 -5.24 6.96 11.17
N MET A 39 -4.38 7.03 10.16
CA MET A 39 -2.98 6.59 10.27
C MET A 39 -2.21 7.38 11.34
N LEU A 40 -2.39 8.69 11.42
CA LEU A 40 -1.74 9.53 12.43
C LEU A 40 -2.26 9.25 13.86
N PRO A 41 -3.59 9.26 14.12
CA PRO A 41 -4.13 8.86 15.41
C PRO A 41 -3.72 7.45 15.84
N SER A 42 -3.64 6.50 14.89
CA SER A 42 -3.25 5.11 15.16
C SER A 42 -1.79 4.98 15.60
N GLY A 43 -0.89 5.81 15.08
CA GLY A 43 0.49 5.88 15.56
C GLY A 43 0.57 6.26 17.03
N VAL A 44 -0.19 7.29 17.44
CA VAL A 44 -0.26 7.71 18.87
C VAL A 44 -0.88 6.63 19.75
N LEU A 45 -1.90 5.93 19.25
CA LEU A 45 -2.48 4.79 19.98
C LEU A 45 -1.45 3.67 20.17
N ALA A 46 -0.65 3.35 19.14
CA ALA A 46 0.40 2.33 19.21
C ALA A 46 1.53 2.68 20.18
N ASP A 47 1.77 3.98 20.42
CA ASP A 47 2.74 4.45 21.41
C ASP A 47 2.19 4.44 22.85
N ARG A 48 0.88 4.64 23.03
CA ARG A 48 0.24 4.74 24.35
C ARG A 48 -0.27 3.43 24.91
N TYR A 49 -0.75 2.56 24.05
CA TYR A 49 -1.40 1.30 24.44
C TYR A 49 -0.55 0.09 24.11
N ASP A 50 -0.90 -1.03 24.71
CA ASP A 50 -0.29 -2.31 24.42
C ASP A 50 -0.51 -2.69 22.93
N ARG A 51 0.58 -2.75 22.18
CA ARG A 51 0.60 -3.03 20.73
C ARG A 51 -0.10 -4.32 20.37
N ARG A 52 0.05 -5.36 21.23
CA ARG A 52 -0.63 -6.65 21.07
C ARG A 52 -2.15 -6.49 21.19
N LYS A 53 -2.63 -5.69 22.17
CA LYS A 53 -4.07 -5.44 22.33
C LYS A 53 -4.64 -4.69 21.12
N ILE A 54 -3.92 -3.69 20.62
CA ILE A 54 -4.31 -2.96 19.40
C ILE A 54 -4.41 -3.93 18.23
N LEU A 55 -3.41 -4.80 18.03
CA LEU A 55 -3.45 -5.81 16.97
C LEU A 55 -4.60 -6.80 17.13
N LEU A 56 -4.86 -7.28 18.36
CA LEU A 56 -6.00 -8.16 18.61
C LEU A 56 -7.33 -7.50 18.26
N VAL A 57 -7.53 -6.24 18.63
CA VAL A 57 -8.73 -5.46 18.27
C VAL A 57 -8.82 -5.27 16.75
N ALA A 58 -7.73 -4.84 16.10
CA ALA A 58 -7.70 -4.60 14.66
C ALA A 58 -7.94 -5.88 13.84
N GLN A 59 -7.32 -7.00 14.24
CA GLN A 59 -7.51 -8.29 13.57
C GLN A 59 -8.92 -8.88 13.82
N SER A 60 -9.46 -8.70 15.04
CA SER A 60 -10.85 -9.10 15.33
C SER A 60 -11.86 -8.28 14.52
N TRP A 61 -11.61 -6.97 14.39
CA TRP A 61 -12.40 -6.10 13.52
C TRP A 61 -12.34 -6.56 12.06
N ALA A 62 -11.14 -6.83 11.52
CA ALA A 62 -10.97 -7.30 10.15
C ALA A 62 -11.64 -8.67 9.91
N ALA A 63 -11.52 -9.61 10.87
CA ALA A 63 -12.20 -10.89 10.83
C ALA A 63 -13.74 -10.73 10.82
N PHE A 64 -14.27 -9.87 11.67
CA PHE A 64 -15.70 -9.55 11.73
C PHE A 64 -16.20 -8.97 10.40
N VAL A 65 -15.52 -7.97 9.85
CA VAL A 65 -15.90 -7.35 8.57
C VAL A 65 -15.85 -8.39 7.44
N ALA A 66 -14.79 -9.23 7.37
CA ALA A 66 -14.69 -10.29 6.36
C ALA A 66 -15.82 -11.31 6.49
N ALA A 67 -16.15 -11.74 7.72
CA ALA A 67 -17.25 -12.67 7.98
C ALA A 67 -18.61 -12.09 7.58
N VAL A 68 -18.88 -10.83 7.91
CA VAL A 68 -20.13 -10.14 7.53
C VAL A 68 -20.27 -10.09 6.01
N ILE A 69 -19.22 -9.69 5.29
CA ILE A 69 -19.23 -9.63 3.83
C ILE A 69 -19.41 -11.04 3.24
N ALA A 70 -18.74 -12.06 3.80
CA ALA A 70 -18.89 -13.44 3.37
C ALA A 70 -20.36 -13.92 3.50
N ILE A 71 -21.00 -13.65 4.63
CA ILE A 71 -22.40 -14.04 4.88
C ILE A 71 -23.35 -13.31 3.93
N ILE A 72 -23.16 -12.01 3.72
CA ILE A 72 -23.97 -11.20 2.81
C ILE A 72 -23.83 -11.71 1.37
N ALA A 73 -22.59 -11.99 0.93
CA ALA A 73 -22.31 -12.52 -0.39
C ALA A 73 -22.88 -13.95 -0.57
N TRP A 74 -22.73 -14.81 0.43
CA TRP A 74 -23.29 -16.17 0.40
C TRP A 74 -24.81 -16.19 0.30
N ARG A 75 -25.48 -15.25 0.98
CA ARG A 75 -26.97 -15.10 0.89
C ARG A 75 -27.44 -14.45 -0.40
N GLY A 76 -26.55 -14.09 -1.32
CA GLY A 76 -26.92 -13.37 -2.55
C GLY A 76 -27.44 -11.94 -2.32
N ARG A 77 -27.20 -11.36 -1.14
CA ARG A 77 -27.66 -10.02 -0.76
C ARG A 77 -26.55 -8.95 -0.88
N ALA A 78 -25.44 -9.28 -1.54
CA ALA A 78 -24.37 -8.31 -1.77
C ALA A 78 -24.88 -7.15 -2.63
N SER A 79 -24.55 -5.93 -2.21
CA SER A 79 -24.83 -4.71 -2.97
C SER A 79 -23.56 -3.84 -3.03
N PRO A 80 -23.47 -2.92 -3.97
CA PRO A 80 -22.35 -1.98 -4.07
C PRO A 80 -22.11 -1.23 -2.76
N ALA A 81 -23.17 -0.81 -2.06
CA ALA A 81 -23.06 -0.11 -0.79
C ALA A 81 -22.40 -0.95 0.31
N TRP A 82 -22.75 -2.25 0.42
CA TRP A 82 -22.11 -3.15 1.36
C TRP A 82 -20.63 -3.37 1.09
N LEU A 83 -20.25 -3.47 -0.20
CA LEU A 83 -18.85 -3.62 -0.59
C LEU A 83 -18.03 -2.37 -0.30
N LEU A 84 -18.59 -1.17 -0.58
CA LEU A 84 -17.93 0.11 -0.25
C LEU A 84 -17.79 0.30 1.26
N ALA A 85 -18.84 0.01 2.03
CA ALA A 85 -18.80 0.06 3.49
C ALA A 85 -17.76 -0.92 4.05
N GLY A 86 -17.68 -2.13 3.49
CA GLY A 86 -16.66 -3.12 3.83
C GLY A 86 -15.25 -2.65 3.53
N SER A 87 -15.00 -2.04 2.35
CA SER A 87 -13.71 -1.43 2.02
C SER A 87 -13.31 -0.36 3.04
N ALA A 88 -14.24 0.53 3.40
CA ALA A 88 -13.98 1.56 4.41
C ALA A 88 -13.67 0.93 5.78
N ALA A 89 -14.43 -0.08 6.19
CA ALA A 89 -14.21 -0.79 7.45
C ALA A 89 -12.84 -1.51 7.49
N PHE A 90 -12.39 -2.10 6.36
CA PHE A 90 -11.04 -2.64 6.24
C PHE A 90 -9.97 -1.56 6.30
N GLY A 91 -10.20 -0.39 5.72
CA GLY A 91 -9.32 0.77 5.81
C GLY A 91 -9.06 1.19 7.27
N VAL A 92 -10.11 1.19 8.11
CA VAL A 92 -9.99 1.43 9.57
C VAL A 92 -9.08 0.38 10.22
N GLY A 93 -9.31 -0.91 9.96
CA GLY A 93 -8.49 -2.00 10.49
C GLY A 93 -7.02 -1.91 10.06
N THR A 94 -6.78 -1.54 8.81
CA THR A 94 -5.43 -1.37 8.26
C THR A 94 -4.69 -0.21 8.91
N ALA A 95 -5.36 0.92 9.12
CA ALA A 95 -4.78 2.08 9.80
C ALA A 95 -4.31 1.75 11.22
N LEU A 96 -5.05 0.91 11.95
CA LEU A 96 -4.68 0.46 13.30
C LEU A 96 -3.56 -0.59 13.27
N THR A 97 -3.58 -1.50 12.29
CA THR A 97 -2.64 -2.62 12.19
C THR A 97 -1.23 -2.16 11.83
N ALA A 98 -1.08 -1.26 10.86
CA ALA A 98 0.23 -0.94 10.27
C ALA A 98 1.25 -0.39 11.30
N PRO A 99 0.96 0.65 12.10
CA PRO A 99 1.91 1.17 13.09
C PRO A 99 2.15 0.17 14.24
N ALA A 100 1.10 -0.52 14.69
CA ALA A 100 1.22 -1.50 15.76
C ALA A 100 2.09 -2.70 15.37
N TRP A 101 1.97 -3.19 14.11
CA TRP A 101 2.78 -4.27 13.58
C TRP A 101 4.26 -3.88 13.45
N GLN A 102 4.54 -2.70 12.89
CA GLN A 102 5.91 -2.21 12.73
C GLN A 102 6.60 -2.02 14.09
N SER A 103 5.85 -1.59 15.09
CA SER A 103 6.36 -1.40 16.44
C SER A 103 6.50 -2.70 17.23
N LEU A 104 5.76 -3.76 16.87
CA LEU A 104 5.81 -5.07 17.54
C LEU A 104 7.03 -5.88 17.12
N LEU A 105 7.46 -5.80 15.87
CA LEU A 105 8.55 -6.63 15.34
C LEU A 105 9.83 -6.55 16.18
N PRO A 106 10.30 -5.36 16.63
CA PRO A 106 11.45 -5.24 17.54
C PRO A 106 11.25 -5.88 18.92
N ASP A 107 10.00 -6.06 19.36
CA ASP A 107 9.69 -6.67 20.65
C ASP A 107 9.69 -8.22 20.58
N LEU A 108 9.66 -8.78 19.36
CA LEU A 108 9.59 -10.22 19.13
C LEU A 108 10.96 -10.90 18.99
N VAL A 109 11.99 -10.17 18.61
CA VAL A 109 13.32 -10.74 18.28
C VAL A 109 14.43 -9.98 18.98
N SER A 110 15.58 -10.65 19.16
CA SER A 110 16.76 -9.99 19.69
C SER A 110 17.36 -8.99 18.66
N ARG A 111 18.18 -8.04 19.13
CA ARG A 111 18.88 -7.08 18.24
C ARG A 111 19.74 -7.76 17.17
N ARG A 112 20.25 -8.96 17.46
CA ARG A 112 21.08 -9.74 16.52
C ARG A 112 20.24 -10.33 15.40
N GLU A 113 19.02 -10.74 15.68
CA GLU A 113 18.10 -11.39 14.73
C GLU A 113 17.21 -10.37 13.97
N MET A 114 17.27 -9.09 14.34
CA MET A 114 16.41 -8.05 13.77
C MET A 114 16.50 -7.97 12.24
N ALA A 115 17.70 -8.03 11.66
CA ALA A 115 17.89 -7.95 10.22
C ALA A 115 17.27 -9.14 9.49
N GLU A 116 17.35 -10.33 10.07
CA GLU A 116 16.76 -11.56 9.54
C GLU A 116 15.21 -11.50 9.66
N ALA A 117 14.69 -11.04 10.80
CA ALA A 117 13.26 -10.89 11.02
C ALA A 117 12.62 -9.89 10.05
N ILE A 118 13.25 -8.74 9.80
CA ILE A 118 12.80 -7.75 8.80
C ILE A 118 12.82 -8.39 7.40
N THR A 119 13.88 -9.13 7.08
CA THR A 119 14.00 -9.80 5.79
C THR A 119 12.91 -10.85 5.61
N LEU A 120 12.69 -11.70 6.62
CA LEU A 120 11.66 -12.74 6.59
C LEU A 120 10.26 -12.14 6.46
N ASN A 121 9.94 -11.08 7.22
CA ASN A 121 8.68 -10.36 7.12
C ASN A 121 8.46 -9.79 5.71
N SER A 122 9.51 -9.20 5.12
CA SER A 122 9.44 -8.65 3.77
C SER A 122 9.23 -9.75 2.71
N VAL A 123 9.93 -10.89 2.85
CA VAL A 123 9.78 -12.04 1.94
C VAL A 123 8.35 -12.61 2.06
N ALA A 124 7.86 -12.84 3.28
CA ALA A 124 6.51 -13.34 3.51
C ALA A 124 5.44 -12.41 2.92
N PHE A 125 5.59 -11.09 3.12
CA PHE A 125 4.69 -10.08 2.54
C PHE A 125 4.69 -10.13 1.01
N ASN A 126 5.88 -10.18 0.38
CA ASN A 126 5.99 -10.21 -1.08
C ASN A 126 5.47 -11.52 -1.69
N ILE A 127 5.71 -12.67 -1.05
CA ILE A 127 5.11 -13.95 -1.48
C ILE A 127 3.58 -13.85 -1.42
N ALA A 128 3.04 -13.36 -0.29
CA ALA A 128 1.60 -13.21 -0.12
C ALA A 128 0.99 -12.25 -1.17
N ARG A 129 1.68 -11.18 -1.51
CA ARG A 129 1.28 -10.21 -2.53
C ARG A 129 1.27 -10.79 -3.94
N ALA A 130 2.25 -11.65 -4.26
CA ALA A 130 2.35 -12.25 -5.58
C ALA A 130 1.37 -13.42 -5.79
N THR A 131 1.24 -14.29 -4.77
CA THR A 131 0.44 -15.50 -4.88
C THR A 131 -1.02 -15.31 -4.47
N GLY A 132 -1.27 -14.39 -3.52
CA GLY A 132 -2.62 -14.13 -3.00
C GLY A 132 -3.67 -13.84 -4.07
N PRO A 133 -3.42 -12.91 -5.00
CA PRO A 133 -4.39 -12.59 -6.05
C PRO A 133 -4.66 -13.74 -7.03
N ALA A 134 -3.62 -14.49 -7.41
CA ALA A 134 -3.79 -15.67 -8.28
C ALA A 134 -4.65 -16.74 -7.58
N LEU A 135 -4.37 -17.01 -6.28
CA LEU A 135 -5.20 -17.89 -5.47
C LEU A 135 -6.63 -17.35 -5.32
N GLY A 136 -6.78 -16.03 -5.16
CA GLY A 136 -8.07 -15.36 -5.11
C GLY A 136 -8.90 -15.62 -6.37
N GLY A 137 -8.31 -15.43 -7.54
CA GLY A 137 -8.95 -15.73 -8.83
C GLY A 137 -9.38 -17.20 -8.95
N LEU A 138 -8.54 -18.14 -8.53
CA LEU A 138 -8.87 -19.56 -8.52
C LEU A 138 -10.00 -19.90 -7.55
N ILE A 139 -9.95 -19.38 -6.32
CA ILE A 139 -11.00 -19.61 -5.30
C ILE A 139 -12.35 -19.09 -5.81
N ILE A 140 -12.37 -17.90 -6.38
CA ILE A 140 -13.59 -17.31 -6.92
C ILE A 140 -14.16 -18.16 -8.04
N ALA A 141 -13.30 -18.64 -8.96
CA ALA A 141 -13.69 -19.48 -10.09
C ALA A 141 -14.29 -20.83 -9.67
N TRP A 142 -13.83 -21.40 -8.54
CA TRP A 142 -14.32 -22.71 -8.07
C TRP A 142 -15.47 -22.63 -7.09
N SER A 143 -15.45 -21.63 -6.21
CA SER A 143 -16.34 -21.57 -5.05
C SER A 143 -17.03 -20.21 -4.88
N GLY A 144 -16.82 -19.29 -5.82
CA GLY A 144 -17.41 -17.96 -5.79
C GLY A 144 -16.77 -16.97 -4.80
N PRO A 145 -17.17 -15.68 -4.86
CA PRO A 145 -16.58 -14.62 -4.03
C PRO A 145 -16.80 -14.81 -2.52
N ALA A 146 -17.92 -15.42 -2.11
CA ALA A 146 -18.24 -15.68 -0.69
C ALA A 146 -17.18 -16.56 -0.03
N ALA A 147 -16.69 -17.58 -0.73
CA ALA A 147 -15.63 -18.47 -0.23
C ALA A 147 -14.31 -17.70 0.01
N ALA A 148 -13.95 -16.79 -0.89
CA ALA A 148 -12.77 -15.95 -0.75
C ALA A 148 -12.83 -15.07 0.51
N PHE A 149 -13.98 -14.46 0.79
CA PHE A 149 -14.22 -13.68 2.00
C PHE A 149 -14.18 -14.55 3.27
N ALA A 150 -14.77 -15.76 3.23
CA ALA A 150 -14.74 -16.70 4.36
C ALA A 150 -13.30 -17.17 4.67
N ILE A 151 -12.51 -17.51 3.65
CA ILE A 151 -11.10 -17.89 3.81
C ILE A 151 -10.30 -16.74 4.44
N ASN A 152 -10.56 -15.49 4.01
CA ASN A 152 -9.90 -14.33 4.64
C ASN A 152 -10.32 -14.16 6.11
N ALA A 153 -11.59 -14.30 6.44
CA ALA A 153 -12.05 -14.27 7.83
C ALA A 153 -11.33 -15.32 8.69
N LEU A 154 -11.21 -16.55 8.20
CA LEU A 154 -10.46 -17.63 8.87
C LEU A 154 -8.97 -17.31 9.00
N SER A 155 -8.37 -16.66 8.01
CA SER A 155 -6.96 -16.25 8.06
C SER A 155 -6.69 -15.25 9.19
N PHE A 156 -7.62 -14.32 9.46
CA PHE A 156 -7.53 -13.41 10.60
C PHE A 156 -7.66 -14.14 11.95
N LEU A 157 -8.53 -15.16 12.04
CA LEU A 157 -8.64 -15.97 13.26
C LEU A 157 -7.33 -16.69 13.58
N ALA A 158 -6.61 -17.17 12.56
CA ALA A 158 -5.29 -17.78 12.77
C ALA A 158 -4.29 -16.78 13.36
N VAL A 159 -4.28 -15.53 12.87
CA VAL A 159 -3.41 -14.46 13.41
C VAL A 159 -3.81 -14.11 14.86
N ILE A 160 -5.11 -14.01 15.15
CA ILE A 160 -5.63 -13.75 16.49
C ILE A 160 -5.18 -14.84 17.45
N GLU A 161 -5.26 -16.11 17.04
CA GLU A 161 -4.84 -17.26 17.86
C GLU A 161 -3.33 -17.21 18.15
N VAL A 162 -2.50 -16.92 17.16
CA VAL A 162 -1.06 -16.70 17.36
C VAL A 162 -0.82 -15.58 18.37
N LEU A 163 -1.45 -14.42 18.20
CA LEU A 163 -1.32 -13.30 19.13
C LEU A 163 -1.78 -13.63 20.54
N ARG A 164 -2.76 -14.53 20.71
CA ARG A 164 -3.24 -14.99 22.02
C ARG A 164 -2.25 -15.93 22.70
N ARG A 165 -1.62 -16.84 21.95
CA ARG A 165 -0.68 -17.84 22.50
C ARG A 165 0.65 -17.23 22.95
N PHE A 166 1.01 -16.05 22.46
CA PHE A 166 2.24 -15.37 22.87
C PHE A 166 1.96 -14.17 23.81
N PRO A 167 1.52 -14.40 25.07
CA PRO A 167 1.18 -13.34 26.01
C PRO A 167 2.41 -12.57 26.53
N HIS A 168 3.60 -13.18 26.46
CA HIS A 168 4.85 -12.67 27.00
C HIS A 168 5.67 -11.89 25.97
N ILE A 169 5.01 -11.14 25.09
CA ILE A 169 5.72 -10.13 24.30
C ILE A 169 6.21 -9.12 25.33
N ARG A 170 7.47 -9.30 25.69
CA ARG A 170 8.16 -8.58 26.76
C ARG A 170 7.97 -7.09 26.54
N ARG A 171 7.43 -6.39 27.52
CA ARG A 171 7.49 -4.92 27.58
C ARG A 171 8.97 -4.52 27.70
N ILE A 172 9.71 -4.52 26.59
CA ILE A 172 11.04 -3.92 26.49
C ILE A 172 10.89 -2.41 26.26
N SER A 173 9.81 -1.86 26.66
CA SER A 173 9.64 -0.40 26.68
C SER A 173 9.57 0.10 28.11
N GLU A 174 10.64 -0.12 28.86
CA GLU A 174 11.07 0.83 29.89
C GLU A 174 11.92 1.94 29.25
N GLN A 175 11.44 2.49 28.14
CA GLN A 175 11.89 3.83 27.80
C GLN A 175 11.21 4.79 28.77
N PRO A 176 11.96 5.68 29.41
CA PRO A 176 11.38 6.67 30.30
C PRO A 176 10.28 7.42 29.55
N ARG A 177 9.03 7.32 30.03
CA ARG A 177 7.88 8.09 29.54
C ARG A 177 8.05 9.59 29.88
N GLY A 178 9.21 10.16 29.53
CA GLY A 178 9.62 11.51 29.91
C GLY A 178 9.19 12.62 28.97
N HIS A 179 8.54 12.30 27.86
CA HIS A 179 7.96 13.36 27.04
C HIS A 179 6.43 13.31 27.20
N ALA A 180 5.88 14.34 27.83
CA ALA A 180 4.45 14.59 27.83
C ALA A 180 3.95 14.40 26.39
N ALA A 181 2.91 13.56 26.22
CA ALA A 181 2.41 13.20 24.90
C ALA A 181 1.98 14.48 24.18
N GLU A 182 2.83 14.95 23.27
CA GLU A 182 2.49 16.09 22.41
C GLU A 182 1.18 15.79 21.68
N PRO A 183 0.30 16.80 21.54
CA PRO A 183 -0.91 16.65 20.74
C PRO A 183 -0.53 16.19 19.32
N VAL A 184 -1.23 15.18 18.81
CA VAL A 184 -1.00 14.62 17.45
C VAL A 184 -0.95 15.71 16.38
N LEU A 185 -1.82 16.71 16.49
CA LEU A 185 -1.88 17.87 15.61
C LEU A 185 -0.57 18.66 15.61
N ARG A 186 0.03 18.89 16.78
CA ARG A 186 1.29 19.63 16.91
C ARG A 186 2.44 18.84 16.30
N ALA A 187 2.54 17.55 16.64
CA ALA A 187 3.56 16.66 16.08
C ALA A 187 3.48 16.55 14.54
N THR A 188 2.24 16.54 14.00
CA THR A 188 2.01 16.54 12.54
C THR A 188 2.38 17.89 11.93
N ALA A 189 2.02 19.00 12.58
CA ALA A 189 2.37 20.34 12.12
C ALA A 189 3.89 20.55 12.08
N GLU A 190 4.62 20.05 13.08
CA GLU A 190 6.09 20.09 13.09
C GLU A 190 6.70 19.30 11.92
N ALA A 191 6.20 18.09 11.65
CA ALA A 191 6.65 17.29 10.51
C ALA A 191 6.35 17.99 9.18
N PHE A 192 5.16 18.58 9.06
CA PHE A 192 4.78 19.35 7.87
C PHE A 192 5.70 20.57 7.67
N VAL A 193 5.94 21.35 8.72
CA VAL A 193 6.84 22.52 8.65
C VAL A 193 8.27 22.07 8.32
N HIS A 194 8.76 20.99 8.93
CA HIS A 194 10.08 20.44 8.64
C HIS A 194 10.21 20.02 7.16
N VAL A 195 9.25 19.27 6.64
CA VAL A 195 9.22 18.85 5.23
C VAL A 195 9.12 20.06 4.30
N TRP A 196 8.25 21.01 4.62
CA TRP A 196 8.03 22.19 3.79
C TRP A 196 9.25 23.13 3.72
N ARG A 197 9.97 23.28 4.82
CA ARG A 197 11.21 24.07 4.88
C ARG A 197 12.41 23.39 4.26
N SER A 198 12.40 22.06 4.14
CA SER A 198 13.51 21.29 3.59
C SER A 198 13.31 20.99 2.11
N PRO A 199 14.11 21.59 1.20
CA PRO A 199 14.05 21.28 -0.24
C PRO A 199 14.24 19.79 -0.52
N LYS A 200 15.12 19.09 0.24
CA LYS A 200 15.37 17.66 0.11
C LYS A 200 14.11 16.83 0.40
N HIS A 201 13.43 17.11 1.51
CA HIS A 201 12.22 16.34 1.87
C HIS A 201 11.08 16.61 0.88
N ARG A 202 10.91 17.86 0.41
CA ARG A 202 9.95 18.14 -0.68
C ARG A 202 10.27 17.36 -1.94
N ALA A 203 11.55 17.32 -2.31
CA ALA A 203 12.01 16.56 -3.49
C ALA A 203 11.76 15.05 -3.36
N LEU A 204 11.67 14.51 -2.14
CA LEU A 204 11.34 13.10 -1.89
C LEU A 204 9.83 12.84 -1.83
N MET A 205 9.02 13.81 -1.37
CA MET A 205 7.56 13.65 -1.29
C MET A 205 6.89 13.69 -2.67
N ILE A 206 7.32 14.61 -3.54
CA ILE A 206 6.70 14.86 -4.84
C ILE A 206 6.69 13.61 -5.74
N PRO A 207 7.79 12.88 -5.95
CA PRO A 207 7.80 11.70 -6.81
C PRO A 207 6.81 10.61 -6.38
N GLY A 208 6.78 10.33 -5.06
CA GLY A 208 5.92 9.30 -4.52
C GLY A 208 4.44 9.64 -4.62
N THR A 209 4.06 10.88 -4.34
CA THR A 209 2.67 11.35 -4.43
C THR A 209 2.20 11.49 -5.87
N ALA A 210 3.04 12.00 -6.78
CA ALA A 210 2.74 12.07 -8.20
C ALA A 210 2.57 10.68 -8.83
N PHE A 211 3.45 9.74 -8.46
CA PHE A 211 3.32 8.34 -8.85
C PHE A 211 2.02 7.72 -8.29
N ALA A 212 1.72 7.92 -7.01
CA ALA A 212 0.50 7.42 -6.40
C ALA A 212 -0.75 7.91 -7.13
N LEU A 213 -0.80 9.21 -7.44
CA LEU A 213 -1.91 9.83 -8.16
C LEU A 213 -2.12 9.21 -9.55
N ALA A 214 -1.04 9.08 -10.32
CA ALA A 214 -1.11 8.58 -11.68
C ALA A 214 -1.37 7.06 -11.74
N ALA A 215 -0.69 6.29 -10.89
CA ALA A 215 -0.69 4.83 -10.96
C ALA A 215 -1.91 4.17 -10.28
N ALA A 216 -2.64 4.88 -9.41
CA ALA A 216 -3.73 4.33 -8.61
C ALA A 216 -4.86 3.69 -9.44
N SER A 217 -5.14 4.24 -10.62
CA SER A 217 -6.20 3.74 -11.50
C SER A 217 -5.91 2.35 -12.08
N VAL A 218 -4.64 1.97 -12.23
CA VAL A 218 -4.27 0.68 -12.84
C VAL A 218 -4.75 -0.51 -12.00
N PRO A 219 -4.33 -0.70 -10.73
CA PRO A 219 -4.84 -1.80 -9.92
C PRO A 219 -6.33 -1.66 -9.61
N ALA A 220 -6.85 -0.43 -9.47
CA ALA A 220 -8.26 -0.20 -9.20
C ALA A 220 -9.17 -0.64 -10.36
N LEU A 221 -8.70 -0.57 -11.60
CA LEU A 221 -9.47 -0.90 -12.80
C LEU A 221 -9.07 -2.24 -13.45
N LEU A 222 -8.11 -2.95 -12.87
CA LEU A 222 -7.56 -4.15 -13.49
C LEU A 222 -8.60 -5.27 -13.66
N ALA A 223 -9.59 -5.36 -12.75
CA ALA A 223 -10.72 -6.29 -12.89
C ALA A 223 -11.60 -5.93 -14.10
N VAL A 224 -11.86 -4.64 -14.29
CA VAL A 224 -12.64 -4.14 -15.43
C VAL A 224 -11.88 -4.31 -16.74
N PHE A 225 -10.56 -4.11 -16.72
CA PHE A 225 -9.68 -4.37 -17.87
C PHE A 225 -9.71 -5.83 -18.27
N ALA A 226 -9.63 -6.76 -17.31
CA ALA A 226 -9.73 -8.19 -17.55
C ALA A 226 -11.05 -8.58 -18.22
N GLU A 227 -12.20 -8.10 -17.69
CA GLU A 227 -13.51 -8.46 -18.21
C GLU A 227 -13.80 -7.79 -19.56
N ARG A 228 -13.59 -6.46 -19.65
CA ARG A 228 -14.09 -5.68 -20.80
C ARG A 228 -13.12 -5.56 -21.96
N THR A 229 -11.82 -5.55 -21.68
CA THR A 229 -10.80 -5.38 -22.73
C THR A 229 -10.20 -6.71 -23.16
N LEU A 230 -9.92 -7.58 -22.19
CA LEU A 230 -9.32 -8.90 -22.49
C LEU A 230 -10.38 -10.01 -22.60
N HIS A 231 -11.65 -9.72 -22.35
CA HIS A 231 -12.77 -10.69 -22.41
C HIS A 231 -12.47 -11.98 -21.63
N THR A 232 -11.88 -11.83 -20.44
CA THR A 232 -11.46 -12.98 -19.61
C THR A 232 -12.25 -13.03 -18.29
N SER A 233 -12.21 -14.19 -17.64
CA SER A 233 -12.87 -14.44 -16.38
C SER A 233 -12.04 -13.97 -15.16
N GLU A 234 -12.56 -14.25 -13.97
CA GLU A 234 -11.88 -14.07 -12.67
C GLU A 234 -10.49 -14.74 -12.61
N ARG A 235 -10.29 -15.86 -13.33
CA ARG A 235 -8.98 -16.51 -13.45
C ARG A 235 -7.98 -15.63 -14.19
N GLY A 236 -8.43 -15.02 -15.31
CA GLY A 236 -7.60 -14.09 -16.06
C GLY A 236 -7.25 -12.84 -15.25
N TYR A 237 -8.19 -12.31 -14.50
CA TYR A 237 -7.91 -11.21 -13.54
C TYR A 237 -6.86 -11.63 -12.51
N GLY A 238 -6.99 -12.83 -11.91
CA GLY A 238 -6.02 -13.38 -11.00
C GLY A 238 -4.61 -13.50 -11.62
N ILE A 239 -4.51 -13.91 -12.90
CA ILE A 239 -3.24 -13.98 -13.63
C ILE A 239 -2.61 -12.60 -13.78
N LEU A 240 -3.38 -11.57 -14.14
CA LEU A 240 -2.87 -10.19 -14.30
C LEU A 240 -2.32 -9.63 -12.98
N VAL A 241 -3.07 -9.78 -11.88
CA VAL A 241 -2.60 -9.33 -10.57
C VAL A 241 -1.42 -10.16 -10.08
N GLY A 242 -1.42 -11.47 -10.36
CA GLY A 242 -0.30 -12.37 -10.10
C GLY A 242 0.97 -11.95 -10.86
N ALA A 243 0.86 -11.56 -12.12
CA ALA A 243 1.97 -11.07 -12.94
C ALA A 243 2.56 -9.77 -12.35
N LEU A 244 1.72 -8.80 -11.96
CA LEU A 244 2.16 -7.62 -11.21
C LEU A 244 2.91 -8.01 -9.93
N GLY A 245 2.40 -9.00 -9.20
CA GLY A 245 3.00 -9.51 -7.97
C GLY A 245 4.37 -10.14 -8.19
N VAL A 246 4.54 -10.97 -9.22
CA VAL A 246 5.83 -11.57 -9.60
C VAL A 246 6.86 -10.50 -9.93
N GLY A 247 6.46 -9.51 -10.73
CA GLY A 247 7.31 -8.35 -11.01
C GLY A 247 7.70 -7.59 -9.74
N ALA A 248 6.76 -7.38 -8.83
CA ALA A 248 6.98 -6.72 -7.55
C ALA A 248 8.01 -7.45 -6.66
N ILE A 249 7.97 -8.79 -6.62
CA ILE A 249 8.98 -9.61 -5.93
C ILE A 249 10.35 -9.38 -6.56
N ALA A 250 10.44 -9.51 -7.88
CA ALA A 250 11.70 -9.30 -8.60
C ALA A 250 12.25 -7.89 -8.31
N GLY A 251 11.40 -6.83 -8.36
CA GLY A 251 11.78 -5.47 -8.00
C GLY A 251 12.37 -5.35 -6.60
N GLY A 252 11.77 -5.99 -5.61
CA GLY A 252 12.27 -6.03 -4.23
C GLY A 252 13.60 -6.76 -4.09
N VAL A 253 13.74 -7.93 -4.69
CA VAL A 253 14.96 -8.77 -4.64
C VAL A 253 16.14 -8.06 -5.30
N TYR A 254 15.92 -7.47 -6.48
CA TYR A 254 16.99 -6.81 -7.23
C TYR A 254 17.30 -5.39 -6.73
N ALA A 255 16.43 -4.75 -5.94
CA ALA A 255 16.61 -3.38 -5.46
C ALA A 255 17.98 -3.15 -4.80
N ARG A 256 18.43 -4.09 -3.94
CA ARG A 256 19.75 -3.97 -3.27
C ARG A 256 20.91 -3.98 -4.29
N ARG A 257 20.88 -4.88 -5.27
CA ARG A 257 21.93 -4.97 -6.30
C ARG A 257 21.97 -3.73 -7.18
N LEU A 258 20.80 -3.18 -7.51
CA LEU A 258 20.68 -1.99 -8.34
C LEU A 258 21.20 -0.74 -7.59
N ARG A 259 20.95 -0.61 -6.28
CA ARG A 259 21.48 0.48 -5.45
C ARG A 259 23.00 0.57 -5.42
N LEU A 260 23.69 -0.53 -5.63
CA LEU A 260 25.16 -0.57 -5.70
C LEU A 260 25.73 -0.04 -7.02
N ARG A 261 24.89 0.06 -8.06
CA ARG A 261 25.34 0.41 -9.42
C ARG A 261 24.71 1.70 -9.97
N TRP A 262 23.54 2.06 -9.46
CA TRP A 262 22.75 3.15 -10.01
C TRP A 262 22.46 4.23 -8.97
N SER A 263 22.46 5.49 -9.41
CA SER A 263 22.04 6.59 -8.55
C SER A 263 20.53 6.49 -8.19
N PRO A 264 20.10 7.06 -7.05
CA PRO A 264 18.69 7.09 -6.66
C PRO A 264 17.78 7.65 -7.75
N ARG A 265 18.20 8.74 -8.40
CA ARG A 265 17.47 9.37 -9.50
C ARG A 265 17.28 8.41 -10.66
N ALA A 266 18.35 7.76 -11.13
CA ALA A 266 18.28 6.81 -12.23
C ALA A 266 17.37 5.61 -11.89
N MET A 267 17.41 5.11 -10.65
CA MET A 267 16.55 4.03 -10.21
C MET A 267 15.08 4.43 -10.21
N ILE A 268 14.73 5.58 -9.63
CA ILE A 268 13.33 6.02 -9.52
C ILE A 268 12.78 6.35 -10.91
N CYS A 269 13.50 7.17 -11.69
CA CYS A 269 13.05 7.54 -13.03
C CYS A 269 12.96 6.33 -13.96
N GLY A 270 13.98 5.47 -14.00
CA GLY A 270 13.98 4.27 -14.83
C GLY A 270 12.84 3.31 -14.45
N ALA A 271 12.58 3.13 -13.15
CA ALA A 271 11.49 2.31 -12.67
C ALA A 271 10.11 2.89 -13.02
N MET A 272 9.92 4.22 -12.91
CA MET A 272 8.69 4.89 -13.31
C MET A 272 8.48 4.84 -14.82
N ILE A 273 9.54 5.05 -15.62
CA ILE A 273 9.46 4.93 -17.09
C ILE A 273 9.11 3.51 -17.50
N MET A 274 9.71 2.50 -16.87
CA MET A 274 9.38 1.10 -17.13
C MET A 274 7.91 0.79 -16.77
N TYR A 275 7.43 1.28 -15.63
CA TYR A 275 6.01 1.15 -15.26
C TYR A 275 5.11 1.82 -16.30
N ALA A 276 5.43 3.06 -16.68
CA ALA A 276 4.66 3.85 -17.63
C ALA A 276 4.56 3.15 -19.00
N ALA A 277 5.69 2.71 -19.55
CA ALA A 277 5.74 1.99 -20.81
C ALA A 277 4.98 0.65 -20.77
N ALA A 278 5.17 -0.11 -19.70
CA ALA A 278 4.51 -1.40 -19.50
C ALA A 278 2.98 -1.26 -19.44
N VAL A 279 2.49 -0.27 -18.68
CA VAL A 279 1.04 -0.01 -18.55
C VAL A 279 0.46 0.54 -19.86
N ALA A 280 1.15 1.48 -20.52
CA ALA A 280 0.72 2.04 -21.80
C ALA A 280 0.64 0.94 -22.88
N LEU A 281 1.65 0.07 -22.97
CA LEU A 281 1.63 -1.06 -23.92
C LEU A 281 0.55 -2.08 -23.55
N ALA A 282 0.34 -2.38 -22.25
CA ALA A 282 -0.71 -3.27 -21.81
C ALA A 282 -2.11 -2.77 -22.20
N SER A 283 -2.32 -1.44 -22.24
CA SER A 283 -3.60 -0.85 -22.64
C SER A 283 -3.97 -1.07 -24.10
N THR A 284 -3.01 -1.39 -24.96
CA THR A 284 -3.23 -1.57 -26.41
C THR A 284 -3.49 -3.02 -26.81
N THR A 285 -3.29 -3.99 -25.91
CA THR A 285 -3.46 -5.42 -26.22
C THR A 285 -4.82 -5.94 -25.74
N GLN A 286 -5.33 -6.93 -26.48
CA GLN A 286 -6.49 -7.73 -26.09
C GLN A 286 -6.10 -9.17 -25.68
N ALA A 287 -4.82 -9.51 -25.75
CA ALA A 287 -4.33 -10.84 -25.43
C ALA A 287 -3.92 -10.92 -23.94
N LEU A 288 -4.56 -11.80 -23.17
CA LEU A 288 -4.29 -11.99 -21.73
C LEU A 288 -2.80 -12.25 -21.44
N VAL A 289 -2.16 -13.12 -22.23
CA VAL A 289 -0.75 -13.50 -22.01
C VAL A 289 0.17 -12.30 -22.22
N ILE A 290 -0.07 -11.51 -23.28
CA ILE A 290 0.73 -10.31 -23.57
C ILE A 290 0.51 -9.27 -22.46
N ALA A 291 -0.73 -9.03 -22.04
CA ALA A 291 -1.02 -8.12 -20.93
C ALA A 291 -0.34 -8.57 -19.63
N ALA A 292 -0.35 -9.85 -19.28
CA ALA A 292 0.34 -10.39 -18.12
C ALA A 292 1.86 -10.21 -18.20
N LEU A 293 2.46 -10.50 -19.36
CA LEU A 293 3.90 -10.29 -19.59
C LEU A 293 4.31 -8.82 -19.46
N LEU A 294 3.47 -7.89 -19.91
CA LEU A 294 3.71 -6.44 -19.79
C LEU A 294 3.49 -5.94 -18.36
N LEU A 295 2.53 -6.49 -17.62
CA LEU A 295 2.27 -6.08 -16.24
C LEU A 295 3.35 -6.55 -15.25
N ALA A 296 4.12 -7.59 -15.56
CA ALA A 296 5.25 -8.00 -14.70
C ALA A 296 6.35 -6.90 -14.60
N PRO A 297 6.86 -6.29 -15.68
CA PRO A 297 7.71 -5.10 -15.60
C PRO A 297 7.06 -3.92 -14.85
N ALA A 298 5.74 -3.73 -14.99
CA ALA A 298 5.05 -2.68 -14.23
C ALA A 298 5.13 -2.94 -12.71
N GLY A 299 4.90 -4.17 -12.27
CA GLY A 299 5.07 -4.56 -10.86
C GLY A 299 6.49 -4.36 -10.34
N PHE A 300 7.50 -4.68 -11.15
CA PHE A 300 8.91 -4.43 -10.84
C PHE A 300 9.17 -2.92 -10.65
N GLY A 301 8.79 -2.08 -11.61
CA GLY A 301 8.95 -0.63 -11.55
C GLY A 301 8.25 -0.01 -10.35
N TRP A 302 7.04 -0.47 -10.05
CA TRP A 302 6.28 -0.07 -8.87
C TRP A 302 7.08 -0.24 -7.58
N VAL A 303 7.51 -1.47 -7.30
CA VAL A 303 8.22 -1.76 -6.03
C VAL A 303 9.58 -1.10 -5.99
N LEU A 304 10.31 -1.07 -7.10
CA LEU A 304 11.61 -0.44 -7.17
C LEU A 304 11.53 1.08 -6.89
N SER A 305 10.55 1.78 -7.47
CA SER A 305 10.33 3.22 -7.24
C SER A 305 10.00 3.50 -5.77
N LEU A 306 8.98 2.83 -5.22
CA LEU A 306 8.52 3.10 -3.86
C LEU A 306 9.52 2.66 -2.80
N SER A 307 10.20 1.52 -2.98
CA SER A 307 11.23 1.06 -2.03
C SER A 307 12.44 1.98 -2.02
N THR A 308 12.80 2.54 -3.17
CA THR A 308 13.91 3.50 -3.27
C THR A 308 13.55 4.81 -2.59
N LEU A 309 12.37 5.36 -2.84
CA LEU A 309 11.87 6.58 -2.18
C LEU A 309 11.77 6.39 -0.66
N ASN A 310 11.19 5.29 -0.20
CA ASN A 310 11.11 4.99 1.24
C ASN A 310 12.49 4.92 1.89
N THR A 311 13.46 4.30 1.20
CA THR A 311 14.84 4.24 1.70
C THR A 311 15.47 5.63 1.80
N LEU A 312 15.32 6.47 0.78
CA LEU A 312 15.86 7.84 0.79
C LEU A 312 15.21 8.70 1.87
N ILE A 313 13.89 8.61 2.05
CA ILE A 313 13.20 9.31 3.15
C ILE A 313 13.80 8.92 4.50
N GLN A 314 14.00 7.62 4.73
CA GLN A 314 14.56 7.13 6.00
C GLN A 314 16.03 7.52 6.20
N LEU A 315 16.86 7.50 5.15
CA LEU A 315 18.27 7.88 5.23
C LEU A 315 18.45 9.40 5.42
N SER A 316 17.58 10.20 4.80
CA SER A 316 17.68 11.67 4.81
C SER A 316 16.99 12.32 6.01
N THR A 317 16.21 11.57 6.80
CA THR A 317 15.45 12.12 7.91
C THR A 317 16.14 11.82 9.25
N PRO A 318 16.36 12.84 10.12
CA PRO A 318 16.89 12.63 11.46
C PRO A 318 16.00 11.71 12.28
N ARG A 319 16.61 10.87 13.16
CA ARG A 319 15.90 9.84 13.94
C ARG A 319 14.74 10.39 14.77
N TRP A 320 14.88 11.59 15.36
CA TRP A 320 13.90 12.20 16.24
C TRP A 320 12.57 12.58 15.55
N ILE A 321 12.56 12.77 14.20
CA ILE A 321 11.35 13.14 13.44
C ILE A 321 10.98 12.09 12.37
N MET A 322 11.77 11.03 12.22
CA MET A 322 11.62 10.04 11.14
C MET A 322 10.21 9.45 11.07
N SER A 323 9.67 8.99 12.20
CA SER A 323 8.33 8.38 12.24
C SER A 323 7.24 9.34 11.77
N ARG A 324 7.37 10.62 12.12
CA ARG A 324 6.42 11.68 11.74
C ARG A 324 6.50 12.01 10.24
N VAL A 325 7.72 12.09 9.69
CA VAL A 325 7.94 12.35 8.25
C VAL A 325 7.44 11.18 7.40
N VAL A 326 7.71 9.93 7.82
CA VAL A 326 7.20 8.73 7.15
C VAL A 326 5.67 8.66 7.22
N ALA A 327 5.08 9.00 8.37
CA ALA A 327 3.62 9.05 8.53
C ALA A 327 3.01 10.11 7.59
N LEU A 328 3.60 11.30 7.50
CA LEU A 328 3.16 12.36 6.59
C LEU A 328 3.24 11.91 5.13
N TYR A 329 4.35 11.25 4.74
CA TYR A 329 4.49 10.67 3.41
C TYR A 329 3.37 9.67 3.09
N ASN A 330 3.07 8.76 4.02
CA ASN A 330 2.02 7.77 3.84
C ASN A 330 0.63 8.41 3.72
N VAL A 331 0.35 9.43 4.53
CA VAL A 331 -0.92 10.20 4.46
C VAL A 331 -1.08 10.82 3.07
N LEU A 332 -0.05 11.51 2.59
CA LEU A 332 -0.07 12.13 1.26
C LEU A 332 -0.19 11.08 0.16
N PHE A 333 0.53 9.98 0.28
CA PHE A 333 0.48 8.86 -0.66
C PHE A 333 -0.94 8.27 -0.76
N PHE A 334 -1.57 7.89 0.36
CA PHE A 334 -2.91 7.31 0.35
C PHE A 334 -3.99 8.31 -0.06
N ALA A 335 -3.84 9.61 0.27
CA ALA A 335 -4.75 10.64 -0.21
C ALA A 335 -4.69 10.79 -1.74
N CYS A 336 -3.48 10.90 -2.31
CA CYS A 336 -3.28 10.92 -3.77
C CYS A 336 -3.75 9.63 -4.45
N TRP A 337 -3.54 8.48 -3.79
CA TRP A 337 -4.00 7.18 -4.24
C TRP A 337 -5.52 7.10 -4.32
N ALA A 338 -6.22 7.53 -3.26
CA ALA A 338 -7.69 7.57 -3.24
C ALA A 338 -8.25 8.48 -4.34
N PHE A 339 -7.66 9.68 -4.48
CA PHE A 339 -8.09 10.64 -5.49
C PHE A 339 -7.82 10.12 -6.91
N GLY A 340 -6.62 9.58 -7.17
CA GLY A 340 -6.24 9.01 -8.46
C GLY A 340 -7.13 7.83 -8.87
N ALA A 341 -7.48 6.95 -7.94
CA ALA A 341 -8.41 5.85 -8.19
C ALA A 341 -9.82 6.37 -8.56
N SER A 342 -10.35 7.36 -7.83
CA SER A 342 -11.67 7.94 -8.11
C SER A 342 -11.71 8.63 -9.48
N VAL A 343 -10.73 9.48 -9.76
CA VAL A 343 -10.60 10.18 -11.05
C VAL A 343 -10.43 9.19 -12.19
N GLY A 344 -9.56 8.17 -12.01
CA GLY A 344 -9.38 7.10 -12.99
C GLY A 344 -10.66 6.31 -13.24
N GLY A 345 -11.44 6.00 -12.20
CA GLY A 345 -12.74 5.34 -12.33
C GLY A 345 -13.74 6.16 -13.14
N GLU A 346 -13.78 7.48 -12.92
CA GLU A 346 -14.68 8.38 -13.69
C GLU A 346 -14.22 8.52 -15.14
N ILE A 347 -12.91 8.64 -15.40
CA ILE A 347 -12.39 8.68 -16.76
C ILE A 347 -12.69 7.34 -17.47
N ALA A 348 -12.50 6.20 -16.80
CA ALA A 348 -12.80 4.90 -17.37
C ALA A 348 -14.30 4.72 -17.70
N ARG A 349 -15.18 5.31 -16.90
CA ARG A 349 -16.61 5.32 -17.15
C ARG A 349 -16.98 6.10 -18.42
N ARG A 350 -16.28 7.21 -18.70
CA ARG A 350 -16.56 8.09 -19.87
C ARG A 350 -15.82 7.64 -21.13
N SER A 351 -14.54 7.31 -20.99
CA SER A 351 -13.61 7.12 -22.14
C SER A 351 -13.06 5.70 -22.25
N GLY A 352 -13.46 4.79 -21.35
CA GLY A 352 -13.02 3.40 -21.34
C GLY A 352 -11.72 3.14 -20.55
N VAL A 353 -11.54 1.87 -20.18
CA VAL A 353 -10.40 1.43 -19.36
C VAL A 353 -9.06 1.52 -20.08
N PRO A 354 -8.93 1.12 -21.38
CA PRO A 354 -7.65 1.24 -22.08
C PRO A 354 -7.14 2.68 -22.11
N PHE A 355 -8.01 3.65 -22.41
CA PHE A 355 -7.64 5.07 -22.40
C PHE A 355 -7.19 5.54 -21.01
N THR A 356 -7.86 5.12 -19.96
CA THR A 356 -7.47 5.46 -18.57
C THR A 356 -6.11 4.86 -18.20
N MET A 357 -5.82 3.62 -18.61
CA MET A 357 -4.51 3.00 -18.40
C MET A 357 -3.41 3.73 -19.17
N LEU A 358 -3.69 4.16 -20.41
CA LEU A 358 -2.76 4.99 -21.19
C LEU A 358 -2.46 6.30 -20.46
N LEU A 359 -3.50 6.99 -19.96
CA LEU A 359 -3.33 8.21 -19.17
C LEU A 359 -2.54 7.98 -17.88
N ALA A 360 -2.73 6.85 -17.21
CA ALA A 360 -1.93 6.46 -16.04
C ALA A 360 -0.45 6.27 -16.42
N GLY A 361 -0.18 5.66 -17.56
CA GLY A 361 1.18 5.57 -18.12
C GLY A 361 1.78 6.95 -18.39
N VAL A 362 1.07 7.82 -19.12
CA VAL A 362 1.51 9.20 -19.40
C VAL A 362 1.71 10.00 -18.11
N GLY A 363 0.78 9.94 -17.17
CA GLY A 363 0.90 10.61 -15.88
C GLY A 363 2.12 10.12 -15.08
N THR A 364 2.41 8.82 -15.12
CA THR A 364 3.60 8.24 -14.48
C THR A 364 4.89 8.69 -15.21
N LEU A 365 4.88 8.83 -16.53
CA LEU A 365 5.99 9.38 -17.29
C LEU A 365 6.24 10.84 -16.91
N VAL A 366 5.19 11.64 -16.77
CA VAL A 366 5.29 13.03 -16.28
C VAL A 366 5.87 13.06 -14.86
N ALA A 367 5.43 12.14 -13.97
CA ALA A 367 6.02 12.01 -12.63
C ALA A 367 7.53 11.67 -12.69
N ALA A 368 7.96 10.83 -13.63
CA ALA A 368 9.37 10.52 -13.85
C ALA A 368 10.16 11.74 -14.33
N LEU A 369 9.61 12.54 -15.26
CA LEU A 369 10.22 13.77 -15.75
C LEU A 369 10.35 14.83 -14.64
N ILE A 370 9.30 15.01 -13.84
CA ILE A 370 9.36 15.89 -12.65
C ILE A 370 10.47 15.41 -11.71
N THR A 371 10.54 14.09 -11.46
CA THR A 371 11.56 13.48 -10.59
C THR A 371 12.98 13.74 -11.12
N ALA A 372 13.18 13.69 -12.42
CA ALA A 372 14.48 13.95 -13.03
C ALA A 372 14.99 15.39 -12.79
N CYS A 373 14.08 16.35 -12.63
CA CYS A 373 14.41 17.76 -12.35
C CYS A 373 14.60 18.06 -10.85
N LEU A 374 14.24 17.15 -9.95
CA LEU A 374 14.32 17.39 -8.50
C LEU A 374 15.72 17.10 -7.94
N PRO A 375 16.18 17.85 -6.91
CA PRO A 375 17.44 17.61 -6.22
C PRO A 375 17.31 16.42 -5.24
N LEU A 376 17.34 15.19 -5.77
CA LEU A 376 17.29 13.99 -4.92
C LEU A 376 18.64 13.75 -4.24
N PRO A 377 18.63 13.38 -2.94
CA PRO A 377 19.85 13.01 -2.19
C PRO A 377 20.47 11.73 -2.74
N SER A 378 21.77 11.53 -2.51
CA SER A 378 22.47 10.27 -2.79
C SER A 378 22.21 9.23 -1.68
N PHE A 379 22.52 7.95 -1.95
CA PHE A 379 22.42 6.91 -0.90
C PHE A 379 23.46 7.07 0.22
N ASP A 380 24.54 7.79 -0.03
CA ASP A 380 25.61 8.03 0.93
C ASP A 380 25.33 9.25 1.82
N GLU A 381 24.36 10.06 1.44
CA GLU A 381 23.99 11.29 2.14
C GLU A 381 23.05 11.00 3.30
N ARG A 382 23.64 10.70 4.46
CA ARG A 382 22.89 10.47 5.71
C ARG A 382 22.49 11.79 6.37
N ALA A 383 21.36 11.78 7.07
CA ALA A 383 21.02 12.88 7.96
C ALA A 383 22.10 13.05 9.03
N PRO A 384 22.47 14.31 9.40
CA PRO A 384 23.39 14.53 10.50
C PRO A 384 22.85 13.89 11.79
N GLU A 385 23.70 13.17 12.50
CA GLU A 385 23.39 12.58 13.81
C GLU A 385 23.36 13.64 14.92
N THR A 386 22.77 14.80 14.70
CA THR A 386 22.64 15.81 15.74
C THR A 386 21.65 15.31 16.80
N THR A 387 22.17 15.02 17.97
CA THR A 387 21.43 14.72 19.20
C THR A 387 20.71 15.95 19.76
N GLU A 388 20.85 17.10 19.13
CA GLU A 388 20.19 18.32 19.55
C GLU A 388 18.78 18.38 19.01
N THR A 389 17.82 18.21 19.90
CA THR A 389 16.43 18.63 19.69
C THR A 389 16.47 20.12 19.31
N PRO A 390 15.97 20.52 18.13
CA PRO A 390 15.88 21.92 17.79
C PRO A 390 15.06 22.64 18.87
N MET A 391 15.52 23.82 19.27
CA MET A 391 14.76 24.67 20.18
C MET A 391 13.30 24.77 19.74
N PRO A 392 12.33 24.73 20.67
CA PRO A 392 10.92 24.80 20.34
C PRO A 392 10.68 26.06 19.51
N ILE A 393 10.09 25.90 18.33
CA ILE A 393 9.67 27.00 17.49
C ILE A 393 8.64 27.79 18.30
N SER A 394 9.01 28.95 18.77
CA SER A 394 8.05 29.91 19.36
C SER A 394 7.12 30.33 18.20
N VAL A 395 5.93 29.75 18.18
CA VAL A 395 4.83 30.23 17.36
C VAL A 395 4.38 31.53 18.02
N ARG A 396 4.82 32.67 17.46
CA ARG A 396 4.20 33.98 17.69
C ARG A 396 2.98 34.12 16.80
#